data_b4ff333d7949501116f0e84ecc45b48b
#
_entry.id   b4ff333d7949501116f0e84ecc45b48b
#
_cell.length_a   1.000
_cell.length_b   1.000
_cell.length_c   1.000
_cell.angle_alpha   90.00
_cell.angle_beta   90.00
_cell.angle_gamma   90.00
#
_symmetry.space_group_name_H-M   'P 1'
#
loop_
_entity.id
_entity.type
_entity.pdbx_description
1 polymer ?
#
loop_
_entity_poly.entity_id
_entity_poly.type
_entity_poly.pdbx_seq_one_letter_code
_entity_poly.pdbx_strand_id
1 'polypeptide(L)'
;MPRTDTAVAAGTDRMAGTGGTGGTAKTVGAGRTDETARTDGTGGTAASARATESVRPLGHPVGNPAARPAARPCRPGPALWALPPVAALALVFLYPLALVVWQSFSPEDGGHSTAPYTTVLAEASFREALTNTVLIAGGATAGALLLGLALSLVIAFVPLPGGRALGRFIDIFLAFPSFLITLALLFLYGTVGMANGLWTDLTGAAQGPLDFLHTPWGVLLAEVTYFTPFVMRPLLAAFSQVETGQLEAAASLGARPWRIVRKVILPEALPSLTAGGALVLVLCLNEFGIVLFTGAKDVVTLPMLVYTKAILDGDYTGACVVAVVNIALSAGLYALYRTVMSRTGGRPAIRTGGAHRAGA
;
A
#
# COMPACT_ATOMS: atom_id res chain seq x y z
N MET A 1 -14.04 -58.56 25.94
CA MET A 1 -13.07 -59.02 26.94
C MET A 1 -11.66 -58.94 26.31
N PRO A 2 -10.60 -58.46 27.02
CA PRO A 2 -10.60 -57.72 28.27
C PRO A 2 -10.04 -56.28 28.11
N ARG A 3 -10.38 -55.49 29.02
CA ARG A 3 -9.87 -54.40 29.79
C ARG A 3 -8.37 -54.47 30.10
N THR A 4 -7.67 -53.35 30.01
CA THR A 4 -6.63 -53.00 30.99
C THR A 4 -6.67 -51.48 31.22
N ASP A 5 -7.09 -51.14 32.43
CA ASP A 5 -6.88 -49.89 33.14
C ASP A 5 -5.39 -49.70 33.42
N THR A 6 -4.91 -48.47 33.34
CA THR A 6 -3.81 -48.00 34.20
C THR A 6 -3.98 -46.51 34.45
N ALA A 7 -4.47 -46.19 35.64
CA ALA A 7 -4.32 -44.89 36.31
C ALA A 7 -2.97 -44.89 37.03
N VAL A 8 -2.35 -43.70 37.20
CA VAL A 8 -1.37 -43.27 38.21
C VAL A 8 -0.97 -41.86 37.79
N ALA A 9 -0.92 -40.85 38.52
CA ALA A 9 -1.09 -40.37 39.87
C ALA A 9 -0.58 -38.90 39.86
N ALA A 10 -1.18 -38.16 40.71
CA ALA A 10 -0.90 -36.76 41.03
C ALA A 10 0.53 -36.56 41.60
N GLY A 11 1.09 -35.39 41.31
CA GLY A 11 2.29 -34.87 41.96
C GLY A 11 2.17 -33.37 42.18
N THR A 12 1.61 -33.02 43.31
CA THR A 12 1.70 -31.69 43.91
C THR A 12 3.13 -31.50 44.43
N ASP A 13 3.79 -30.40 44.10
CA ASP A 13 4.75 -29.86 45.02
C ASP A 13 4.68 -28.32 45.05
N ARG A 14 4.41 -27.87 46.27
CA ARG A 14 4.51 -26.49 46.76
C ARG A 14 5.95 -26.29 47.18
N MET A 15 6.58 -25.19 46.79
CA MET A 15 7.50 -24.52 47.68
C MET A 15 7.46 -23.02 47.49
N ALA A 16 7.19 -22.39 48.63
CA ALA A 16 7.27 -21.00 48.96
C ALA A 16 8.75 -20.60 49.23
N GLY A 17 9.02 -19.32 49.13
CA GLY A 17 10.28 -18.71 49.61
C GLY A 17 10.44 -17.35 48.95
N THR A 18 9.93 -16.31 49.50
CA THR A 18 10.51 -15.30 50.44
C THR A 18 11.72 -14.55 49.87
N GLY A 19 11.56 -13.24 49.76
CA GLY A 19 12.49 -12.32 50.41
C GLY A 19 13.26 -11.37 49.52
N GLY A 20 13.05 -10.08 49.77
CA GLY A 20 14.13 -9.16 49.99
C GLY A 20 14.23 -8.02 48.96
N THR A 21 13.64 -6.91 49.26
CA THR A 21 14.21 -5.63 49.72
C THR A 21 15.25 -4.98 48.79
N GLY A 22 14.96 -3.74 48.44
CA GLY A 22 15.87 -2.69 48.68
C GLY A 22 16.19 -1.78 47.48
N GLY A 23 15.65 -0.59 47.54
CA GLY A 23 16.33 0.70 47.52
C GLY A 23 16.93 1.07 46.14
N THR A 24 16.90 2.21 45.69
CA THR A 24 16.83 3.56 46.22
C THR A 24 16.60 4.53 45.08
N ALA A 25 15.82 5.52 45.38
CA ALA A 25 15.65 6.73 44.60
C ALA A 25 16.96 7.52 44.46
N LYS A 26 17.16 8.14 43.33
CA LYS A 26 18.07 9.31 43.25
C LYS A 26 17.49 10.34 42.28
N THR A 27 16.78 11.25 42.85
CA THR A 27 16.51 12.62 42.39
C THR A 27 17.79 13.45 42.55
N VAL A 28 18.19 14.17 41.53
CA VAL A 28 18.98 15.43 41.52
C VAL A 28 18.84 15.96 40.11
N GLY A 29 18.57 17.19 39.78
CA GLY A 29 18.44 18.43 40.51
C GLY A 29 18.19 19.50 39.44
N ALA A 30 17.41 20.45 39.82
CA ALA A 30 17.11 21.67 39.10
C ALA A 30 18.35 22.51 38.84
N GLY A 31 18.40 23.15 37.67
CA GLY A 31 19.34 24.23 37.37
C GLY A 31 18.62 25.29 36.55
N ARG A 32 18.07 26.20 37.28
CA ARG A 32 17.48 27.47 36.84
C ARG A 32 18.58 28.50 36.90
N THR A 33 18.89 29.21 35.84
CA THR A 33 19.51 30.54 35.93
C THR A 33 18.86 31.47 34.92
N ASP A 34 18.07 32.34 35.48
CA ASP A 34 17.77 33.66 34.98
C ASP A 34 19.05 34.46 34.82
N GLU A 35 19.20 35.21 33.75
CA GLU A 35 19.91 36.49 33.83
C GLU A 35 19.33 37.47 32.80
N THR A 36 18.61 38.42 33.33
CA THR A 36 18.21 39.70 32.75
C THR A 36 19.42 40.62 32.70
N ALA A 37 19.67 41.27 31.58
CA ALA A 37 20.35 42.54 31.56
C ALA A 37 19.81 43.43 30.44
N ARG A 38 19.10 44.40 30.88
CA ARG A 38 18.72 45.66 30.19
C ARG A 38 19.95 46.55 30.15
N THR A 39 20.23 47.22 29.04
CA THR A 39 20.73 48.60 29.09
C THR A 39 20.38 49.32 27.78
N ASP A 40 19.78 50.47 28.00
CA ASP A 40 19.48 51.57 27.08
C ASP A 40 20.78 52.20 26.51
N GLY A 41 20.60 52.97 25.41
CA GLY A 41 21.60 53.96 25.04
C GLY A 41 21.52 54.43 23.60
N THR A 42 20.59 55.26 23.25
CA THR A 42 20.67 56.57 22.61
C THR A 42 21.85 56.84 21.64
N GLY A 43 21.50 57.24 20.41
CA GLY A 43 21.82 58.56 19.87
C GLY A 43 23.06 58.71 19.03
N GLY A 44 22.92 59.35 17.88
CA GLY A 44 24.01 60.08 17.29
C GLY A 44 24.17 59.94 15.77
N THR A 45 23.38 60.68 15.01
CA THR A 45 23.76 61.65 13.98
C THR A 45 24.96 61.41 13.07
N ALA A 46 24.65 61.36 11.78
CA ALA A 46 25.23 62.12 10.62
C ALA A 46 26.71 62.41 10.48
N ALA A 47 27.27 62.08 9.32
CA ALA A 47 28.04 62.96 8.44
C ALA A 47 28.70 62.04 7.35
N SER A 48 28.33 62.12 6.12
CA SER A 48 28.92 62.93 5.02
C SER A 48 30.45 62.98 4.99
N ALA A 49 31.03 62.26 4.03
CA ALA A 49 32.25 62.67 3.33
C ALA A 49 32.44 61.84 2.05
N ARG A 50 32.23 62.40 0.99
CA ARG A 50 32.80 62.64 -0.32
C ARG A 50 34.12 61.93 -0.62
N ALA A 51 34.09 61.23 -1.75
CA ALA A 51 35.00 61.34 -2.91
C ALA A 51 36.51 61.31 -2.64
N THR A 52 37.12 60.27 -3.14
CA THR A 52 38.36 60.43 -3.91
C THR A 52 38.43 59.43 -5.03
N GLU A 53 38.39 59.97 -6.20
CA GLU A 53 38.70 59.39 -7.50
C GLU A 53 40.20 59.09 -7.51
N SER A 54 40.61 57.86 -7.80
CA SER A 54 41.99 57.52 -8.14
C SER A 54 42.04 56.58 -9.35
N VAL A 55 42.33 57.18 -10.40
CA VAL A 55 43.14 56.82 -11.60
C VAL A 55 43.53 55.33 -11.70
N ARG A 56 42.99 54.68 -12.74
CA ARG A 56 43.48 53.42 -13.31
C ARG A 56 44.83 53.66 -14.01
N PRO A 57 45.79 52.75 -13.85
CA PRO A 57 46.79 52.50 -14.86
C PRO A 57 46.33 51.34 -15.75
N LEU A 58 46.26 51.62 -17.02
CA LEU A 58 46.18 50.67 -18.13
C LEU A 58 47.43 49.82 -18.14
N GLY A 59 47.40 48.59 -17.64
CA GLY A 59 48.41 47.59 -17.84
C GLY A 59 47.81 46.41 -18.62
N HIS A 60 48.08 46.34 -19.90
CA HIS A 60 47.83 45.12 -20.66
C HIS A 60 48.70 43.98 -20.11
N PRO A 61 48.18 42.88 -19.64
CA PRO A 61 48.98 41.67 -19.53
C PRO A 61 49.08 41.02 -20.91
N VAL A 62 50.29 40.97 -21.39
CA VAL A 62 50.74 40.16 -22.51
C VAL A 62 50.22 38.74 -22.33
N GLY A 63 49.41 38.32 -23.29
CA GLY A 63 48.89 36.96 -23.34
C GLY A 63 50.03 35.95 -23.45
N ASN A 64 50.05 35.02 -22.54
CA ASN A 64 50.88 33.85 -22.59
C ASN A 64 50.21 32.80 -23.52
N PRO A 65 50.70 32.57 -24.75
CA PRO A 65 50.12 31.57 -25.64
C PRO A 65 50.72 30.21 -25.29
N ALA A 66 50.02 29.37 -24.66
CA ALA A 66 50.16 27.92 -24.61
C ALA A 66 49.94 27.32 -23.20
N ALA A 67 48.76 27.54 -22.64
CA ALA A 67 48.22 26.53 -21.72
C ALA A 67 47.19 25.70 -22.51
N ARG A 68 47.67 24.63 -23.14
CA ARG A 68 46.78 23.57 -23.64
C ARG A 68 45.88 23.14 -22.48
N PRO A 69 44.55 23.17 -22.62
CA PRO A 69 43.69 22.64 -21.58
C PRO A 69 44.04 21.16 -21.38
N ALA A 70 44.58 20.84 -20.20
CA ALA A 70 44.81 19.47 -19.80
C ALA A 70 43.45 18.73 -19.99
N ALA A 71 43.50 17.67 -20.79
CA ALA A 71 42.35 16.81 -21.02
C ALA A 71 41.85 16.39 -19.64
N ARG A 72 40.67 16.90 -19.25
CA ARG A 72 40.00 16.47 -18.02
C ARG A 72 39.76 14.98 -18.18
N PRO A 73 40.24 14.13 -17.25
CA PRO A 73 39.93 12.72 -17.29
C PRO A 73 38.41 12.62 -17.33
N CYS A 74 37.87 11.90 -18.32
CA CYS A 74 36.44 11.54 -18.36
C CYS A 74 36.11 10.85 -17.04
N ARG A 75 35.58 11.60 -16.09
CA ARG A 75 34.99 11.00 -14.88
C ARG A 75 33.83 10.14 -15.37
N PRO A 76 33.84 8.84 -15.07
CA PRO A 76 32.68 7.99 -15.40
C PRO A 76 31.44 8.68 -14.88
N GLY A 77 30.50 8.94 -15.79
CA GLY A 77 29.26 9.64 -15.43
C GLY A 77 28.55 8.90 -14.27
N PRO A 78 27.75 9.58 -13.45
CA PRO A 78 27.06 8.97 -12.31
C PRO A 78 26.21 7.76 -12.70
N ALA A 79 25.83 7.66 -13.96
CA ALA A 79 25.12 6.51 -14.54
C ALA A 79 25.94 5.20 -14.47
N LEU A 80 27.28 5.25 -14.53
CA LEU A 80 28.12 4.05 -14.46
C LEU A 80 28.13 3.44 -13.05
N TRP A 81 27.97 4.27 -12.02
CA TRP A 81 27.86 3.79 -10.64
C TRP A 81 26.50 3.17 -10.32
N ALA A 82 25.45 3.50 -11.08
CA ALA A 82 24.14 2.88 -10.97
C ALA A 82 24.08 1.50 -11.64
N LEU A 83 25.01 1.18 -12.53
CA LEU A 83 25.00 -0.06 -13.32
C LEU A 83 25.07 -1.33 -12.44
N PRO A 84 25.97 -1.46 -11.44
CA PRO A 84 26.04 -2.66 -10.62
C PRO A 84 24.74 -2.94 -9.82
N PRO A 85 24.14 -1.99 -9.08
CA PRO A 85 22.91 -2.24 -8.37
C PRO A 85 21.71 -2.50 -9.31
N VAL A 86 21.66 -1.82 -10.47
CA VAL A 86 20.61 -2.08 -11.47
C VAL A 86 20.77 -3.46 -12.09
N ALA A 87 22.01 -3.88 -12.42
CA ALA A 87 22.28 -5.22 -12.92
C ALA A 87 21.96 -6.32 -11.89
N ALA A 88 22.30 -6.09 -10.63
CA ALA A 88 21.95 -7.02 -9.54
C ALA A 88 20.43 -7.15 -9.39
N LEU A 89 19.70 -6.03 -9.38
CA LEU A 89 18.23 -6.04 -9.35
C LEU A 89 17.66 -6.76 -10.57
N ALA A 90 18.14 -6.45 -11.76
CA ALA A 90 17.70 -7.12 -12.99
C ALA A 90 17.94 -8.63 -12.93
N LEU A 91 19.10 -9.05 -12.47
CA LEU A 91 19.42 -10.47 -12.32
C LEU A 91 18.49 -11.16 -11.32
N VAL A 92 18.26 -10.56 -10.14
CA VAL A 92 17.43 -11.16 -9.09
C VAL A 92 15.96 -11.25 -9.50
N PHE A 93 15.43 -10.25 -10.26
CA PHE A 93 14.03 -10.23 -10.64
C PHE A 93 13.76 -10.83 -12.02
N LEU A 94 14.55 -10.47 -13.04
CA LEU A 94 14.28 -10.91 -14.41
C LEU A 94 14.71 -12.34 -14.66
N TYR A 95 15.75 -12.83 -14.00
CA TYR A 95 16.22 -14.21 -14.19
C TYR A 95 15.17 -15.26 -13.76
N PRO A 96 14.59 -15.21 -12.54
CA PRO A 96 13.52 -16.14 -12.18
C PRO A 96 12.29 -16.01 -13.09
N LEU A 97 11.92 -14.80 -13.46
CA LEU A 97 10.80 -14.57 -14.38
C LEU A 97 11.05 -15.18 -15.75
N ALA A 98 12.27 -15.02 -16.28
CA ALA A 98 12.67 -15.65 -17.54
C ALA A 98 12.64 -17.18 -17.45
N LEU A 99 13.03 -17.75 -16.30
CA LEU A 99 12.95 -19.20 -16.07
C LEU A 99 11.49 -19.69 -16.05
N VAL A 100 10.58 -18.97 -15.40
CA VAL A 100 9.16 -19.32 -15.40
C VAL A 100 8.58 -19.28 -16.83
N VAL A 101 8.91 -18.25 -17.61
CA VAL A 101 8.52 -18.16 -19.02
C VAL A 101 9.15 -19.28 -19.82
N TRP A 102 10.43 -19.57 -19.62
CA TRP A 102 11.10 -20.68 -20.32
C TRP A 102 10.48 -22.03 -20.00
N GLN A 103 10.24 -22.31 -18.71
CA GLN A 103 9.64 -23.56 -18.23
C GLN A 103 8.21 -23.76 -18.76
N SER A 104 7.45 -22.68 -18.96
CA SER A 104 6.09 -22.77 -19.49
C SER A 104 6.00 -23.31 -20.92
N PHE A 105 7.11 -23.27 -21.67
CA PHE A 105 7.23 -23.86 -23.02
C PHE A 105 7.96 -25.21 -23.05
N SER A 106 8.34 -25.76 -21.89
CA SER A 106 9.13 -26.97 -21.78
C SER A 106 8.25 -28.14 -21.29
N PRO A 107 7.65 -28.92 -22.19
CA PRO A 107 6.88 -30.11 -21.80
C PRO A 107 7.78 -31.15 -21.14
N GLU A 108 7.20 -32.06 -20.37
CA GLU A 108 7.94 -33.13 -19.65
C GLU A 108 8.71 -34.07 -20.61
N ASP A 109 8.22 -34.25 -21.82
CA ASP A 109 8.81 -35.09 -22.87
C ASP A 109 10.07 -34.48 -23.53
N GLY A 110 10.47 -33.29 -23.11
CA GLY A 110 11.62 -32.54 -23.63
C GLY A 110 11.33 -31.72 -24.87
N GLY A 111 12.17 -30.70 -25.09
CA GLY A 111 12.01 -29.73 -26.18
C GLY A 111 11.22 -28.51 -25.80
N HIS A 112 10.83 -27.68 -26.80
CA HIS A 112 10.01 -26.50 -26.64
C HIS A 112 8.74 -26.62 -27.48
N SER A 113 7.58 -26.43 -26.85
CA SER A 113 6.28 -26.57 -27.50
C SER A 113 5.28 -25.60 -26.87
N THR A 114 4.27 -25.22 -27.63
CA THR A 114 3.08 -24.50 -27.14
C THR A 114 2.00 -25.45 -26.65
N ALA A 115 2.21 -26.76 -26.71
CA ALA A 115 1.25 -27.78 -26.27
C ALA A 115 0.80 -27.58 -24.80
N PRO A 116 1.68 -27.24 -23.82
CA PRO A 116 1.24 -26.98 -22.45
C PRO A 116 0.19 -25.88 -22.34
N TYR A 117 0.30 -24.84 -23.15
CA TYR A 117 -0.71 -23.77 -23.17
C TYR A 117 -2.07 -24.28 -23.65
N THR A 118 -2.11 -25.04 -24.74
CA THR A 118 -3.39 -25.58 -25.27
C THR A 118 -4.04 -26.53 -24.27
N THR A 119 -3.26 -27.35 -23.58
CA THR A 119 -3.76 -28.27 -22.56
C THR A 119 -4.32 -27.53 -21.36
N VAL A 120 -3.53 -26.63 -20.74
CA VAL A 120 -3.94 -25.91 -19.53
C VAL A 120 -5.12 -24.99 -19.80
N LEU A 121 -5.14 -24.24 -20.92
CA LEU A 121 -6.24 -23.32 -21.26
C LEU A 121 -7.56 -24.08 -21.57
N ALA A 122 -7.48 -25.35 -21.98
CA ALA A 122 -8.66 -26.19 -22.21
C ALA A 122 -9.25 -26.77 -20.91
N GLU A 123 -8.49 -26.79 -19.82
CA GLU A 123 -8.94 -27.35 -18.54
C GLU A 123 -10.12 -26.55 -17.96
N ALA A 124 -11.10 -27.25 -17.39
CA ALA A 124 -12.21 -26.64 -16.69
C ALA A 124 -11.76 -25.84 -15.46
N SER A 125 -10.79 -26.39 -14.71
CA SER A 125 -10.17 -25.76 -13.54
C SER A 125 -9.53 -24.41 -13.86
N PHE A 126 -8.85 -24.30 -15.00
CA PHE A 126 -8.28 -23.04 -15.45
C PHE A 126 -9.35 -21.98 -15.77
N ARG A 127 -10.41 -22.35 -16.49
CA ARG A 127 -11.48 -21.42 -16.84
C ARG A 127 -12.25 -20.93 -15.63
N GLU A 128 -12.49 -21.81 -14.68
CA GLU A 128 -13.08 -21.46 -13.38
C GLU A 128 -12.18 -20.52 -12.61
N ALA A 129 -10.89 -20.84 -12.46
CA ALA A 129 -9.91 -20.00 -11.78
C ALA A 129 -9.78 -18.61 -12.42
N LEU A 130 -9.77 -18.53 -13.75
CA LEU A 130 -9.74 -17.27 -14.48
C LEU A 130 -10.98 -16.41 -14.19
N THR A 131 -12.15 -17.03 -14.25
CA THR A 131 -13.43 -16.33 -14.00
C THR A 131 -13.49 -15.82 -12.56
N ASN A 132 -13.15 -16.68 -11.58
CA ASN A 132 -13.12 -16.31 -10.17
C ASN A 132 -12.11 -15.19 -9.92
N THR A 133 -10.91 -15.27 -10.49
CA THR A 133 -9.89 -14.21 -10.34
C THR A 133 -10.41 -12.86 -10.81
N VAL A 134 -11.02 -12.79 -11.99
CA VAL A 134 -11.53 -11.53 -12.56
C VAL A 134 -12.72 -11.00 -11.75
N LEU A 135 -13.65 -11.87 -11.37
CA LEU A 135 -14.85 -11.47 -10.62
C LEU A 135 -14.51 -11.02 -9.20
N ILE A 136 -13.66 -11.76 -8.50
CA ILE A 136 -13.25 -11.44 -7.12
C ILE A 136 -12.39 -10.17 -7.12
N ALA A 137 -11.35 -10.10 -7.96
CA ALA A 137 -10.51 -8.91 -8.02
C ALA A 137 -11.27 -7.66 -8.45
N GLY A 138 -12.18 -7.79 -9.43
CA GLY A 138 -13.04 -6.69 -9.86
C GLY A 138 -14.02 -6.25 -8.75
N GLY A 139 -14.69 -7.21 -8.11
CA GLY A 139 -15.61 -6.97 -7.01
C GLY A 139 -14.92 -6.38 -5.79
N ALA A 140 -13.78 -6.94 -5.38
CA ALA A 140 -13.00 -6.43 -4.25
C ALA A 140 -12.45 -5.02 -4.51
N THR A 141 -11.95 -4.76 -5.72
CA THR A 141 -11.51 -3.42 -6.11
C THR A 141 -12.65 -2.42 -6.04
N ALA A 142 -13.81 -2.76 -6.60
CA ALA A 142 -14.98 -1.89 -6.58
C ALA A 142 -15.47 -1.65 -5.13
N GLY A 143 -15.56 -2.71 -4.32
CA GLY A 143 -15.91 -2.63 -2.91
C GLY A 143 -14.95 -1.79 -2.09
N ALA A 144 -13.63 -2.01 -2.25
CA ALA A 144 -12.59 -1.24 -1.58
C ALA A 144 -12.60 0.25 -2.00
N LEU A 145 -12.85 0.55 -3.28
CA LEU A 145 -12.99 1.92 -3.77
C LEU A 145 -14.20 2.62 -3.15
N LEU A 146 -15.36 1.96 -3.13
CA LEU A 146 -16.59 2.53 -2.56
C LEU A 146 -16.46 2.74 -1.05
N LEU A 147 -16.04 1.70 -0.33
CA LEU A 147 -15.89 1.75 1.12
C LEU A 147 -14.75 2.70 1.52
N GLY A 148 -13.61 2.64 0.85
CA GLY A 148 -12.46 3.49 1.09
C GLY A 148 -12.77 4.97 0.84
N LEU A 149 -13.51 5.29 -0.24
CA LEU A 149 -13.98 6.65 -0.50
C LEU A 149 -14.94 7.13 0.58
N ALA A 150 -15.95 6.32 0.94
CA ALA A 150 -16.94 6.67 1.96
C ALA A 150 -16.27 6.93 3.32
N LEU A 151 -15.40 6.03 3.77
CA LEU A 151 -14.68 6.18 5.03
C LEU A 151 -13.72 7.38 5.01
N SER A 152 -13.00 7.58 3.91
CA SER A 152 -12.09 8.72 3.77
C SER A 152 -12.82 10.05 3.81
N LEU A 153 -14.01 10.15 3.18
CA LEU A 153 -14.85 11.36 3.26
C LEU A 153 -15.32 11.63 4.70
N VAL A 154 -15.75 10.59 5.41
CA VAL A 154 -16.16 10.72 6.81
C VAL A 154 -14.98 11.18 7.68
N ILE A 155 -13.82 10.56 7.54
CA ILE A 155 -12.64 10.89 8.35
C ILE A 155 -12.13 12.32 8.06
N ALA A 156 -12.14 12.73 6.79
CA ALA A 156 -11.57 14.02 6.39
C ALA A 156 -12.48 15.21 6.70
N PHE A 157 -13.80 15.04 6.57
CA PHE A 157 -14.75 16.17 6.60
C PHE A 157 -15.75 16.15 7.75
N VAL A 158 -15.84 15.03 8.51
CA VAL A 158 -16.65 14.97 9.73
C VAL A 158 -15.74 15.18 10.94
N PRO A 159 -16.03 16.13 11.84
CA PRO A 159 -15.22 16.37 13.03
C PRO A 159 -15.41 15.22 14.04
N LEU A 160 -14.68 14.12 13.82
CA LEU A 160 -14.72 12.96 14.70
C LEU A 160 -13.70 13.13 15.84
N PRO A 161 -14.11 12.95 17.12
CA PRO A 161 -13.16 12.85 18.21
C PRO A 161 -12.26 11.62 17.96
N GLY A 162 -10.94 11.84 17.86
CA GLY A 162 -9.99 10.73 17.63
C GLY A 162 -9.57 10.50 16.17
N GLY A 163 -9.85 11.38 15.22
CA GLY A 163 -9.47 11.23 13.81
C GLY A 163 -7.96 10.93 13.59
N ARG A 164 -7.08 11.49 14.44
CA ARG A 164 -5.63 11.16 14.43
C ARG A 164 -5.34 9.73 14.86
N ALA A 165 -6.10 9.19 15.81
CA ALA A 165 -5.97 7.80 16.25
C ALA A 165 -6.43 6.84 15.16
N LEU A 166 -7.50 7.19 14.43
CA LEU A 166 -8.01 6.40 13.31
C LEU A 166 -7.00 6.35 12.14
N GLY A 167 -6.31 7.46 11.84
CA GLY A 167 -5.22 7.47 10.87
C GLY A 167 -4.08 6.51 11.24
N ARG A 168 -3.67 6.50 12.51
CA ARG A 168 -2.65 5.55 13.01
C ARG A 168 -3.13 4.11 12.97
N PHE A 169 -4.41 3.87 13.26
CA PHE A 169 -5.00 2.54 13.16
C PHE A 169 -4.93 2.00 11.72
N ILE A 170 -5.23 2.83 10.73
CA ILE A 170 -5.09 2.47 9.31
C ILE A 170 -3.64 2.09 8.99
N ASP A 171 -2.65 2.83 9.52
CA ASP A 171 -1.23 2.53 9.32
C ASP A 171 -0.81 1.20 9.92
N ILE A 172 -1.26 0.91 11.12
CA ILE A 172 -1.01 -0.37 11.79
C ILE A 172 -1.66 -1.51 10.98
N PHE A 173 -2.89 -1.31 10.51
CA PHE A 173 -3.63 -2.31 9.74
C PHE A 173 -2.89 -2.69 8.44
N LEU A 174 -2.29 -1.71 7.75
CA LEU A 174 -1.50 -1.95 6.54
C LEU A 174 -0.22 -2.77 6.78
N ALA A 175 0.24 -2.87 8.02
CA ALA A 175 1.41 -3.68 8.37
C ALA A 175 1.08 -5.17 8.60
N PHE A 176 -0.21 -5.52 8.71
CA PHE A 176 -0.60 -6.92 8.90
C PHE A 176 -0.58 -7.71 7.58
N PRO A 177 -0.10 -8.95 7.59
CA PRO A 177 -0.27 -9.87 6.46
C PRO A 177 -1.76 -10.11 6.14
N SER A 178 -2.09 -10.25 4.85
CA SER A 178 -3.47 -10.41 4.38
C SER A 178 -4.22 -11.58 5.03
N PHE A 179 -3.56 -12.71 5.19
CA PHE A 179 -4.17 -13.91 5.78
C PHE A 179 -4.59 -13.75 7.25
N LEU A 180 -3.95 -12.83 8.02
CA LEU A 180 -4.36 -12.57 9.40
C LEU A 180 -5.76 -11.96 9.48
N ILE A 181 -6.13 -11.15 8.50
CA ILE A 181 -7.49 -10.60 8.41
C ILE A 181 -8.50 -11.72 8.18
N THR A 182 -8.17 -12.67 7.30
CA THR A 182 -9.02 -13.85 7.09
C THR A 182 -9.19 -14.66 8.38
N LEU A 183 -8.09 -14.91 9.10
CA LEU A 183 -8.17 -15.60 10.39
C LEU A 183 -9.02 -14.82 11.40
N ALA A 184 -8.87 -13.51 11.49
CA ALA A 184 -9.70 -12.68 12.35
C ALA A 184 -11.19 -12.76 11.99
N LEU A 185 -11.51 -12.73 10.68
CA LEU A 185 -12.89 -12.90 10.22
C LEU A 185 -13.43 -14.30 10.50
N LEU A 186 -12.60 -15.35 10.37
CA LEU A 186 -12.99 -16.72 10.74
C LEU A 186 -13.26 -16.84 12.25
N PHE A 187 -12.44 -16.23 13.09
CA PHE A 187 -12.70 -16.20 14.53
C PHE A 187 -13.98 -15.41 14.89
N LEU A 188 -14.30 -14.38 14.13
CA LEU A 188 -15.47 -13.54 14.41
C LEU A 188 -16.74 -14.12 13.80
N TYR A 189 -16.71 -14.45 12.52
CA TYR A 189 -17.89 -14.81 11.71
C TYR A 189 -17.90 -16.26 11.22
N GLY A 190 -16.91 -17.07 11.56
CA GLY A 190 -16.88 -18.49 11.19
C GLY A 190 -18.04 -19.27 11.81
N THR A 191 -18.27 -20.49 11.32
CA THR A 191 -19.37 -21.36 11.80
C THR A 191 -19.35 -21.61 13.30
N VAL A 192 -18.15 -21.70 13.88
CA VAL A 192 -17.89 -21.79 15.34
C VAL A 192 -17.30 -20.49 15.91
N GLY A 193 -17.46 -19.37 15.18
CA GLY A 193 -16.94 -18.07 15.56
C GLY A 193 -17.74 -17.38 16.66
N MET A 194 -17.15 -16.30 17.21
CA MET A 194 -17.73 -15.56 18.34
C MET A 194 -19.17 -15.08 18.08
N ALA A 195 -19.46 -14.59 16.86
CA ALA A 195 -20.78 -14.08 16.52
C ALA A 195 -21.84 -15.19 16.50
N ASN A 196 -21.50 -16.35 15.95
CA ASN A 196 -22.39 -17.52 15.98
C ASN A 196 -22.54 -18.09 17.40
N GLY A 197 -21.45 -18.15 18.19
CA GLY A 197 -21.48 -18.55 19.58
C GLY A 197 -22.43 -17.66 20.42
N LEU A 198 -22.26 -16.34 20.29
CA LEU A 198 -23.14 -15.38 20.97
C LEU A 198 -24.63 -15.56 20.57
N TRP A 199 -24.86 -15.78 19.26
CA TRP A 199 -26.23 -16.03 18.78
C TRP A 199 -26.83 -17.31 19.38
N THR A 200 -26.11 -18.44 19.39
CA THR A 200 -26.58 -19.70 19.97
C THR A 200 -26.80 -19.58 21.45
N ASP A 201 -25.93 -18.87 22.19
CA ASP A 201 -26.11 -18.64 23.63
C ASP A 201 -27.34 -17.78 23.97
N LEU A 202 -27.64 -16.77 23.13
CA LEU A 202 -28.78 -15.86 23.34
C LEU A 202 -30.11 -16.46 22.90
N THR A 203 -30.11 -17.29 21.85
CA THR A 203 -31.37 -17.81 21.25
C THR A 203 -31.66 -19.24 21.58
N GLY A 204 -30.69 -20.01 22.10
CA GLY A 204 -30.81 -21.47 22.31
C GLY A 204 -30.81 -22.24 20.99
N ALA A 205 -30.48 -21.62 19.84
CA ALA A 205 -30.45 -22.29 18.57
C ALA A 205 -29.29 -23.29 18.50
N ALA A 206 -29.46 -24.40 17.76
CA ALA A 206 -28.42 -25.43 17.62
C ALA A 206 -27.23 -24.97 16.76
N GLN A 207 -27.43 -23.97 15.89
CA GLN A 207 -26.41 -23.41 14.99
C GLN A 207 -26.64 -21.92 14.81
N GLY A 208 -25.57 -21.18 14.61
CA GLY A 208 -25.64 -19.76 14.26
C GLY A 208 -25.99 -19.53 12.78
N PRO A 209 -26.51 -18.33 12.44
CA PRO A 209 -26.94 -18.00 11.08
C PRO A 209 -25.81 -17.68 10.09
N LEU A 210 -24.57 -17.52 10.59
CA LEU A 210 -23.46 -17.04 9.77
C LEU A 210 -22.65 -18.24 9.24
N ASP A 211 -22.82 -18.57 7.97
CA ASP A 211 -22.07 -19.59 7.23
C ASP A 211 -21.64 -19.11 5.84
N PHE A 212 -21.32 -17.83 5.71
CA PHE A 212 -21.00 -17.23 4.42
C PHE A 212 -19.51 -17.14 4.14
N LEU A 213 -18.65 -17.30 5.17
CA LEU A 213 -17.19 -17.10 4.99
C LEU A 213 -16.53 -18.11 4.05
N HIS A 214 -17.06 -19.33 4.00
CA HIS A 214 -16.58 -20.37 3.08
C HIS A 214 -17.21 -20.28 1.67
N THR A 215 -17.78 -19.13 1.33
CA THR A 215 -18.37 -18.82 0.03
C THR A 215 -17.57 -17.73 -0.68
N PRO A 216 -17.79 -17.48 -1.98
CA PRO A 216 -17.18 -16.35 -2.70
C PRO A 216 -17.43 -14.99 -2.01
N TRP A 217 -18.56 -14.83 -1.32
CA TRP A 217 -18.88 -13.60 -0.57
C TRP A 217 -17.98 -13.40 0.64
N GLY A 218 -17.56 -14.49 1.30
CA GLY A 218 -16.61 -14.41 2.40
C GLY A 218 -15.22 -13.97 1.94
N VAL A 219 -14.75 -14.52 0.82
CA VAL A 219 -13.51 -14.09 0.18
C VAL A 219 -13.59 -12.61 -0.20
N LEU A 220 -14.69 -12.21 -0.85
CA LEU A 220 -14.91 -10.81 -1.23
C LEU A 220 -14.92 -9.87 -0.02
N LEU A 221 -15.61 -10.24 1.07
CA LEU A 221 -15.61 -9.45 2.31
C LEU A 221 -14.21 -9.31 2.89
N ALA A 222 -13.44 -10.39 2.92
CA ALA A 222 -12.08 -10.38 3.45
C ALA A 222 -11.16 -9.49 2.61
N GLU A 223 -11.23 -9.61 1.27
CA GLU A 223 -10.44 -8.76 0.36
C GLU A 223 -10.85 -7.29 0.46
N VAL A 224 -12.15 -6.97 0.43
CA VAL A 224 -12.63 -5.59 0.58
C VAL A 224 -12.15 -5.01 1.92
N THR A 225 -12.27 -5.76 3.01
CA THR A 225 -11.83 -5.32 4.34
C THR A 225 -10.32 -5.03 4.35
N TYR A 226 -9.53 -5.95 3.79
CA TYR A 226 -8.07 -5.83 3.77
C TYR A 226 -7.57 -4.71 2.84
N PHE A 227 -8.16 -4.58 1.64
CA PHE A 227 -7.69 -3.62 0.64
C PHE A 227 -8.25 -2.20 0.78
N THR A 228 -9.31 -2.00 1.57
CA THR A 228 -9.88 -0.67 1.82
C THR A 228 -8.85 0.37 2.31
N PRO A 229 -7.97 0.08 3.28
CA PRO A 229 -6.95 1.02 3.74
C PRO A 229 -5.97 1.47 2.64
N PHE A 230 -5.70 0.63 1.64
CA PHE A 230 -4.83 0.98 0.52
C PHE A 230 -5.44 2.06 -0.40
N VAL A 231 -6.78 2.12 -0.46
CA VAL A 231 -7.51 3.21 -1.13
C VAL A 231 -7.58 4.44 -0.24
N MET A 232 -7.79 4.26 1.06
CA MET A 232 -7.97 5.37 1.99
C MET A 232 -6.73 6.25 2.11
N ARG A 233 -5.53 5.67 2.12
CA ARG A 233 -4.27 6.42 2.27
C ARG A 233 -4.07 7.50 1.21
N PRO A 234 -4.08 7.20 -0.10
CA PRO A 234 -3.93 8.22 -1.12
C PRO A 234 -5.10 9.21 -1.14
N LEU A 235 -6.32 8.78 -0.77
CA LEU A 235 -7.47 9.68 -0.68
C LEU A 235 -7.36 10.67 0.47
N LEU A 236 -6.97 10.23 1.67
CA LEU A 236 -6.77 11.13 2.82
C LEU A 236 -5.65 12.14 2.54
N ALA A 237 -4.58 11.72 1.85
CA ALA A 237 -3.53 12.64 1.40
C ALA A 237 -4.06 13.67 0.39
N ALA A 238 -4.92 13.27 -0.55
CA ALA A 238 -5.55 14.20 -1.49
C ALA A 238 -6.51 15.17 -0.78
N PHE A 239 -7.34 14.68 0.13
CA PHE A 239 -8.29 15.49 0.88
C PHE A 239 -7.60 16.52 1.79
N SER A 240 -6.40 16.23 2.28
CA SER A 240 -5.60 17.20 3.04
C SER A 240 -5.10 18.40 2.21
N GLN A 241 -5.15 18.31 0.87
CA GLN A 241 -4.78 19.38 -0.05
C GLN A 241 -5.97 20.25 -0.47
N VAL A 242 -7.20 19.83 -0.16
CA VAL A 242 -8.41 20.61 -0.49
C VAL A 242 -8.44 21.88 0.35
N GLU A 243 -8.46 23.04 -0.31
CA GLU A 243 -8.50 24.33 0.35
C GLU A 243 -9.86 24.56 1.05
N THR A 244 -9.85 24.83 2.36
CA THR A 244 -11.06 25.12 3.13
C THR A 244 -11.85 26.30 2.55
N GLY A 245 -11.15 27.30 2.00
CA GLY A 245 -11.78 28.45 1.34
C GLY A 245 -12.68 28.09 0.15
N GLN A 246 -12.35 27.03 -0.60
CA GLN A 246 -13.21 26.54 -1.69
C GLN A 246 -14.51 25.93 -1.14
N LEU A 247 -14.41 25.19 -0.03
CA LEU A 247 -15.58 24.60 0.63
C LEU A 247 -16.50 25.65 1.24
N GLU A 248 -15.93 26.66 1.90
CA GLU A 248 -16.64 27.80 2.48
C GLU A 248 -17.32 28.65 1.40
N ALA A 249 -16.63 28.95 0.30
CA ALA A 249 -17.20 29.65 -0.84
C ALA A 249 -18.37 28.88 -1.47
N ALA A 250 -18.24 27.59 -1.63
CA ALA A 250 -19.32 26.74 -2.14
C ALA A 250 -20.54 26.74 -1.17
N ALA A 251 -20.28 26.67 0.14
CA ALA A 251 -21.31 26.69 1.17
C ALA A 251 -22.04 28.04 1.22
N SER A 252 -21.31 29.17 1.11
CA SER A 252 -21.90 30.53 1.11
C SER A 252 -22.78 30.79 -0.13
N LEU A 253 -22.49 30.10 -1.25
CA LEU A 253 -23.34 30.09 -2.44
C LEU A 253 -24.56 29.13 -2.32
N GLY A 254 -24.81 28.56 -1.13
CA GLY A 254 -25.96 27.68 -0.87
C GLY A 254 -25.81 26.26 -1.42
N ALA A 255 -24.60 25.80 -1.70
CA ALA A 255 -24.41 24.44 -2.14
C ALA A 255 -24.68 23.44 -0.99
N ARG A 256 -25.54 22.45 -1.24
CA ARG A 256 -25.77 21.35 -0.30
C ARG A 256 -24.50 20.49 -0.16
N PRO A 257 -24.24 19.84 1.00
CA PRO A 257 -23.02 19.04 1.23
C PRO A 257 -22.73 18.02 0.13
N TRP A 258 -23.74 17.28 -0.35
CA TRP A 258 -23.59 16.35 -1.45
C TRP A 258 -23.13 17.01 -2.76
N ARG A 259 -23.56 18.23 -3.02
CA ARG A 259 -23.13 18.97 -4.22
C ARG A 259 -21.66 19.40 -4.11
N ILE A 260 -21.21 19.76 -2.89
CA ILE A 260 -19.80 20.06 -2.62
C ILE A 260 -18.94 18.80 -2.83
N VAL A 261 -19.35 17.67 -2.24
CA VAL A 261 -18.64 16.39 -2.46
C VAL A 261 -18.52 16.06 -3.94
N ARG A 262 -19.64 16.12 -4.68
CA ARG A 262 -19.65 15.68 -6.10
C ARG A 262 -18.94 16.65 -7.04
N LYS A 263 -18.99 17.98 -6.78
CA LYS A 263 -18.49 18.98 -7.72
C LYS A 263 -17.15 19.60 -7.35
N VAL A 264 -16.74 19.49 -6.09
CA VAL A 264 -15.48 20.06 -5.60
C VAL A 264 -14.55 18.94 -5.16
N ILE A 265 -14.94 18.13 -4.17
CA ILE A 265 -14.05 17.15 -3.54
C ILE A 265 -13.74 15.97 -4.47
N LEU A 266 -14.77 15.36 -5.07
CA LEU A 266 -14.61 14.16 -5.87
C LEU A 266 -13.76 14.38 -7.14
N PRO A 267 -13.93 15.47 -7.92
CA PRO A 267 -13.06 15.72 -9.08
C PRO A 267 -11.59 15.91 -8.69
N GLU A 268 -11.31 16.53 -7.56
CA GLU A 268 -9.94 16.75 -7.05
C GLU A 268 -9.31 15.45 -6.54
N ALA A 269 -10.12 14.58 -5.92
CA ALA A 269 -9.69 13.28 -5.43
C ALA A 269 -9.60 12.20 -6.53
N LEU A 270 -10.16 12.42 -7.69
CA LEU A 270 -10.25 11.43 -8.77
C LEU A 270 -8.89 10.85 -9.17
N PRO A 271 -7.80 11.62 -9.32
CA PRO A 271 -6.49 11.05 -9.62
C PRO A 271 -6.00 10.08 -8.53
N SER A 272 -6.20 10.41 -7.25
CA SER A 272 -5.82 9.56 -6.11
C SER A 272 -6.71 8.31 -6.02
N LEU A 273 -8.00 8.46 -6.28
CA LEU A 273 -8.94 7.34 -6.33
C LEU A 273 -8.56 6.36 -7.46
N THR A 274 -8.22 6.88 -8.65
CA THR A 274 -7.79 6.04 -9.77
C THR A 274 -6.46 5.34 -9.51
N ALA A 275 -5.51 6.03 -8.89
CA ALA A 275 -4.22 5.43 -8.52
C ALA A 275 -4.40 4.34 -7.45
N GLY A 276 -5.20 4.62 -6.40
CA GLY A 276 -5.54 3.64 -5.36
C GLY A 276 -6.26 2.41 -5.92
N GLY A 277 -7.23 2.62 -6.81
CA GLY A 277 -7.95 1.51 -7.46
C GLY A 277 -7.05 0.66 -8.37
N ALA A 278 -6.13 1.28 -9.11
CA ALA A 278 -5.17 0.55 -9.92
C ALA A 278 -4.24 -0.33 -9.06
N LEU A 279 -3.78 0.21 -7.93
CA LEU A 279 -2.96 -0.53 -6.97
C LEU A 279 -3.75 -1.73 -6.40
N VAL A 280 -4.96 -1.48 -5.89
CA VAL A 280 -5.80 -2.53 -5.29
C VAL A 280 -6.16 -3.60 -6.31
N LEU A 281 -6.48 -3.24 -7.55
CA LEU A 281 -6.75 -4.22 -8.61
C LEU A 281 -5.58 -5.19 -8.80
N VAL A 282 -4.36 -4.67 -8.90
CA VAL A 282 -3.16 -5.52 -9.08
C VAL A 282 -2.92 -6.38 -7.83
N LEU A 283 -3.15 -5.85 -6.63
CA LEU A 283 -3.00 -6.62 -5.39
C LEU A 283 -4.03 -7.75 -5.30
N CYS A 284 -5.32 -7.47 -5.58
CA CYS A 284 -6.38 -8.49 -5.60
C CYS A 284 -6.13 -9.59 -6.64
N LEU A 285 -5.67 -9.23 -7.86
CA LEU A 285 -5.37 -10.21 -8.92
C LEU A 285 -4.26 -11.20 -8.53
N ASN A 286 -3.41 -10.83 -7.58
CA ASN A 286 -2.30 -11.64 -7.10
C ASN A 286 -2.49 -12.09 -5.64
N GLU A 287 -3.69 -11.90 -5.08
CA GLU A 287 -3.97 -12.33 -3.71
C GLU A 287 -4.14 -13.86 -3.65
N PHE A 288 -3.36 -14.46 -2.76
CA PHE A 288 -3.34 -15.89 -2.53
C PHE A 288 -3.73 -16.25 -1.09
N GLY A 289 -3.21 -15.48 -0.12
CA GLY A 289 -3.34 -15.80 1.30
C GLY A 289 -4.78 -15.78 1.80
N ILE A 290 -5.56 -14.76 1.41
CA ILE A 290 -6.97 -14.65 1.78
C ILE A 290 -7.76 -15.83 1.24
N VAL A 291 -7.59 -16.17 -0.03
CA VAL A 291 -8.31 -17.27 -0.68
C VAL A 291 -7.95 -18.61 -0.03
N LEU A 292 -6.66 -18.85 0.18
CA LEU A 292 -6.18 -20.09 0.81
C LEU A 292 -6.76 -20.28 2.22
N PHE A 293 -6.64 -19.25 3.07
CA PHE A 293 -7.06 -19.36 4.48
C PHE A 293 -8.57 -19.26 4.70
N THR A 294 -9.32 -18.67 3.76
CA THR A 294 -10.79 -18.70 3.80
C THR A 294 -11.30 -20.11 3.57
N GLY A 295 -10.60 -20.93 2.79
CA GLY A 295 -10.98 -22.31 2.51
C GLY A 295 -12.34 -22.41 1.80
N ALA A 296 -12.69 -21.41 0.98
CA ALA A 296 -13.95 -21.39 0.25
C ALA A 296 -13.96 -22.51 -0.79
N LYS A 297 -14.93 -23.43 -0.69
CA LYS A 297 -14.94 -24.69 -1.41
C LYS A 297 -14.93 -24.56 -2.93
N ASP A 298 -15.59 -23.55 -3.46
CA ASP A 298 -15.78 -23.35 -4.91
C ASP A 298 -15.05 -22.11 -5.42
N VAL A 299 -14.02 -21.65 -4.70
CA VAL A 299 -13.26 -20.45 -5.06
C VAL A 299 -11.81 -20.81 -5.30
N VAL A 300 -11.51 -21.19 -6.53
CA VAL A 300 -10.13 -21.32 -6.99
C VAL A 300 -9.79 -20.09 -7.82
N THR A 301 -8.71 -19.38 -7.47
CA THR A 301 -8.17 -18.26 -8.25
C THR A 301 -6.92 -18.70 -9.01
N LEU A 302 -6.45 -17.91 -9.97
CA LEU A 302 -5.23 -18.24 -10.71
C LEU A 302 -4.00 -18.40 -9.79
N PRO A 303 -3.73 -17.53 -8.80
CA PRO A 303 -2.66 -17.76 -7.82
C PRO A 303 -2.84 -19.06 -7.03
N MET A 304 -4.07 -19.40 -6.66
CA MET A 304 -4.37 -20.68 -5.99
C MET A 304 -4.13 -21.86 -6.92
N LEU A 305 -4.50 -21.78 -8.19
CA LEU A 305 -4.26 -22.82 -9.18
C LEU A 305 -2.77 -23.02 -9.45
N VAL A 306 -1.95 -21.96 -9.46
CA VAL A 306 -0.49 -22.06 -9.53
C VAL A 306 0.05 -22.90 -8.36
N TYR A 307 -0.43 -22.60 -7.15
CA TYR A 307 -0.04 -23.33 -5.96
C TYR A 307 -0.46 -24.81 -6.03
N THR A 308 -1.69 -25.08 -6.42
CA THR A 308 -2.22 -26.44 -6.56
C THR A 308 -1.38 -27.24 -7.56
N LYS A 309 -1.19 -26.72 -8.78
CA LYS A 309 -0.41 -27.40 -9.81
C LYS A 309 1.06 -27.61 -9.40
N ALA A 310 1.72 -26.58 -8.85
CA ALA A 310 3.14 -26.68 -8.50
C ALA A 310 3.42 -27.54 -7.27
N ILE A 311 2.61 -27.43 -6.22
CA ILE A 311 2.92 -27.99 -4.89
C ILE A 311 2.12 -29.27 -4.62
N LEU A 312 0.84 -29.32 -5.03
CA LEU A 312 0.00 -30.48 -4.74
C LEU A 312 0.08 -31.54 -5.85
N ASP A 313 0.08 -31.09 -7.12
CA ASP A 313 0.06 -32.00 -8.26
C ASP A 313 1.48 -32.30 -8.81
N GLY A 314 2.47 -31.45 -8.51
CA GLY A 314 3.83 -31.58 -9.04
C GLY A 314 3.97 -31.17 -10.51
N ASP A 315 2.91 -30.59 -11.11
CA ASP A 315 2.89 -30.10 -12.49
C ASP A 315 3.52 -28.71 -12.59
N TYR A 316 4.84 -28.64 -12.61
CA TYR A 316 5.58 -27.38 -12.68
C TYR A 316 5.37 -26.64 -14.01
N THR A 317 5.24 -27.37 -15.11
CA THR A 317 5.02 -26.77 -16.44
C THR A 317 3.66 -26.11 -16.51
N GLY A 318 2.61 -26.82 -16.10
CA GLY A 318 1.27 -26.26 -16.02
C GLY A 318 1.19 -25.06 -15.06
N ALA A 319 1.83 -25.14 -13.90
CA ALA A 319 1.92 -24.02 -12.96
C ALA A 319 2.59 -22.79 -13.58
N CYS A 320 3.69 -22.97 -14.35
CA CYS A 320 4.36 -21.90 -15.06
C CYS A 320 3.46 -21.28 -16.15
N VAL A 321 2.70 -22.08 -16.88
CA VAL A 321 1.70 -21.59 -17.86
C VAL A 321 0.66 -20.70 -17.17
N VAL A 322 0.06 -21.18 -16.08
CA VAL A 322 -0.93 -20.40 -15.31
C VAL A 322 -0.32 -19.11 -14.77
N ALA A 323 0.91 -19.16 -14.25
CA ALA A 323 1.61 -17.97 -13.74
C ALA A 323 1.86 -16.93 -14.84
N VAL A 324 2.32 -17.34 -16.03
CA VAL A 324 2.52 -16.44 -17.18
C VAL A 324 1.21 -15.79 -17.60
N VAL A 325 0.12 -16.57 -17.66
CA VAL A 325 -1.22 -16.04 -17.99
C VAL A 325 -1.70 -15.08 -16.91
N ASN A 326 -1.49 -15.38 -15.62
CA ASN A 326 -1.86 -14.47 -14.53
C ASN A 326 -1.11 -13.14 -14.59
N ILE A 327 0.20 -13.16 -14.91
CA ILE A 327 1.00 -11.95 -15.13
C ILE A 327 0.46 -11.15 -16.31
N ALA A 328 0.18 -11.80 -17.44
CA ALA A 328 -0.37 -11.15 -18.63
C ALA A 328 -1.76 -10.56 -18.35
N LEU A 329 -2.63 -11.28 -17.64
CA LEU A 329 -3.95 -10.81 -17.20
C LEU A 329 -3.83 -9.59 -16.30
N SER A 330 -2.96 -9.63 -15.29
CA SER A 330 -2.72 -8.52 -14.35
C SER A 330 -2.23 -7.27 -15.09
N ALA A 331 -1.26 -7.43 -15.99
CA ALA A 331 -0.75 -6.32 -16.80
C ALA A 331 -1.83 -5.77 -17.75
N GLY A 332 -2.61 -6.65 -18.38
CA GLY A 332 -3.70 -6.30 -19.30
C GLY A 332 -4.83 -5.55 -18.59
N LEU A 333 -5.31 -6.06 -17.46
CA LEU A 333 -6.36 -5.42 -16.68
C LEU A 333 -5.90 -4.10 -16.05
N TYR A 334 -4.65 -4.02 -15.59
CA TYR A 334 -4.07 -2.76 -15.13
C TYR A 334 -4.02 -1.71 -16.26
N ALA A 335 -3.54 -2.10 -17.44
CA ALA A 335 -3.49 -1.22 -18.61
C ALA A 335 -4.89 -0.77 -19.04
N LEU A 336 -5.87 -1.69 -19.05
CA LEU A 336 -7.27 -1.40 -19.35
C LEU A 336 -7.86 -0.43 -18.31
N TYR A 337 -7.70 -0.72 -17.03
CA TYR A 337 -8.15 0.15 -15.94
C TYR A 337 -7.59 1.57 -16.10
N ARG A 338 -6.28 1.67 -16.30
CA ARG A 338 -5.60 2.95 -16.47
C ARG A 338 -6.08 3.72 -17.70
N THR A 339 -6.31 3.06 -18.83
CA THR A 339 -6.81 3.71 -20.04
C THR A 339 -8.26 4.18 -19.90
N VAL A 340 -9.12 3.39 -19.24
CA VAL A 340 -10.50 3.79 -18.96
C VAL A 340 -10.52 5.01 -18.03
N MET A 341 -9.74 4.97 -16.95
CA MET A 341 -9.69 6.07 -15.97
C MET A 341 -9.06 7.35 -16.54
N SER A 342 -8.06 7.25 -17.42
CA SER A 342 -7.48 8.43 -18.09
C SER A 342 -8.44 9.11 -19.06
N ARG A 343 -9.42 8.40 -19.58
CA ARG A 343 -10.47 8.96 -20.45
C ARG A 343 -11.60 9.61 -19.66
N THR A 344 -11.88 9.14 -18.45
CA THR A 344 -12.94 9.66 -17.57
C THR A 344 -12.46 10.79 -16.67
N GLY A 345 -11.19 10.77 -16.26
CA GLY A 345 -10.54 11.85 -15.51
C GLY A 345 -10.00 12.90 -16.47
N GLY A 346 -10.68 14.03 -16.58
CA GLY A 346 -10.20 15.17 -17.36
C GLY A 346 -8.76 15.51 -16.98
N ARG A 347 -7.96 15.90 -17.99
CA ARG A 347 -6.55 16.30 -17.89
C ARG A 347 -6.26 17.08 -16.60
N PRO A 348 -5.24 16.71 -15.81
CA PRO A 348 -4.78 17.56 -14.75
C PRO A 348 -4.42 18.92 -15.38
N ALA A 349 -5.11 19.96 -14.96
CA ALA A 349 -4.72 21.32 -15.29
C ALA A 349 -3.33 21.51 -14.65
N ILE A 350 -2.29 21.45 -15.46
CA ILE A 350 -0.96 21.94 -15.11
C ILE A 350 -1.17 23.45 -14.97
N ARG A 351 -1.46 23.91 -13.76
CA ARG A 351 -1.33 25.31 -13.38
C ARG A 351 0.17 25.60 -13.36
N THR A 352 0.72 25.87 -14.53
CA THR A 352 1.95 26.63 -14.62
C THR A 352 1.67 27.95 -13.90
N GLY A 353 2.20 28.03 -12.67
CA GLY A 353 2.22 29.27 -11.91
C GLY A 353 2.86 30.34 -12.79
N GLY A 354 2.04 31.29 -13.24
CA GLY A 354 2.48 32.46 -13.90
C GLY A 354 3.46 33.18 -12.98
N ALA A 355 4.74 33.15 -13.35
CA ALA A 355 5.74 34.01 -12.78
C ALA A 355 5.26 35.46 -12.95
N HIS A 356 4.83 36.06 -11.84
CA HIS A 356 4.69 37.48 -11.74
C HIS A 356 6.10 38.09 -11.96
N ARG A 357 6.40 38.40 -13.21
CA ARG A 357 7.39 39.42 -13.51
C ARG A 357 6.78 40.77 -13.07
N ALA A 358 7.13 41.18 -11.87
CA ALA A 358 7.08 42.57 -11.53
C ALA A 358 8.25 43.26 -12.25
N GLY A 359 7.98 43.88 -13.37
CA GLY A 359 8.87 44.81 -14.03
C GLY A 359 8.59 46.22 -13.54
N ALA A 360 9.62 46.98 -13.50
CA ALA A 360 9.85 48.41 -13.32
C ALA A 360 10.22 48.85 -11.93
#